data_d3dacd19fa66e61d8881c6a684fa211f
#
_entry.id   d3dacd19fa66e61d8881c6a684fa211f
#
_cell.length_a   1.000
_cell.length_b   1.000
_cell.length_c   1.000
_cell.angle_alpha   90.00
_cell.angle_beta   90.00
_cell.angle_gamma   90.00
#
_symmetry.space_group_name_H-M   'P 1'
#
loop_
_entity.id
_entity.type
_entity.pdbx_description
1 polymer ?
#
loop_
_entity_poly.entity_id
_entity_poly.type
_entity_poly.pdbx_seq_one_letter_code
_entity_poly.pdbx_strand_id
1 'polypeptide(L)'
;MGECLIVRRGGESYELPVLSASYPRDVTVTAAAGASASFSVSITTPGRPAEYTYQWYRNGAAVSGGTAASLTLTGLTTATTYSVYCKVTNKAGSVNSRTATLTVRSYLPTYTYTGSHQLIDEGNFNWRLRLLTSGTLTFSYVGSAGTQGAQAFLVGGGGGGGDFGAGGGGGYTKTAAIPTLSVGTGYSVVVGAGGAAGNGQGYSGPAGGNSTAFGAVAGGGQGGGANFAKGGDGGSGGGGRPFGPGGTDGGNGGTGTSGDARGPGGNGQGSTTREFGSPAGTLYSSGGGGMDEKHTYDQQANTGNGGNAHPYNGKGGGSGIVILRTAR
;
A
#
# COMPACT_ATOMS: atom_id res chain seq x y z
N MET A 1 -0.85 -29.04 -42.78
CA MET A 1 -1.17 -30.50 -42.64
C MET A 1 0.09 -31.17 -42.15
N GLY A 2 0.13 -31.58 -40.86
CA GLY A 2 1.29 -32.29 -40.33
C GLY A 2 1.29 -33.72 -40.81
N GLU A 3 2.39 -34.17 -41.41
CA GLU A 3 2.56 -35.55 -41.80
C GLU A 3 2.52 -36.46 -40.57
N CYS A 4 1.58 -37.42 -40.58
CA CYS A 4 1.51 -38.46 -39.54
C CYS A 4 2.61 -39.50 -39.84
N LEU A 5 3.64 -39.54 -38.99
CA LEU A 5 4.72 -40.51 -39.15
C LEU A 5 4.22 -41.91 -38.79
N ILE A 6 4.09 -42.79 -39.79
CA ILE A 6 3.71 -44.19 -39.61
C ILE A 6 4.98 -45.04 -39.47
N VAL A 7 5.16 -45.66 -38.32
CA VAL A 7 6.25 -46.63 -38.07
C VAL A 7 5.69 -48.06 -38.12
N ARG A 8 6.20 -48.90 -38.99
CA ARG A 8 5.80 -50.34 -39.10
C ARG A 8 6.85 -51.23 -38.39
N ARG A 9 6.42 -52.04 -37.44
CA ARG A 9 7.21 -53.10 -36.81
C ARG A 9 6.37 -54.37 -36.69
N GLY A 10 6.83 -55.50 -37.22
CA GLY A 10 6.14 -56.77 -37.09
C GLY A 10 4.73 -56.83 -37.65
N GLY A 11 4.40 -56.09 -38.74
CA GLY A 11 3.06 -56.04 -39.32
C GLY A 11 2.05 -55.07 -38.66
N GLU A 12 2.36 -54.56 -37.50
CA GLU A 12 1.52 -53.52 -36.82
C GLU A 12 1.91 -52.11 -37.25
N SER A 13 0.91 -51.24 -37.37
CA SER A 13 1.08 -49.84 -37.71
C SER A 13 1.01 -48.98 -36.45
N TYR A 14 2.06 -48.24 -36.18
CA TYR A 14 2.11 -47.28 -35.06
C TYR A 14 2.10 -45.85 -35.57
N GLU A 15 1.35 -44.97 -34.89
CA GLU A 15 1.18 -43.57 -35.28
C GLU A 15 1.42 -42.64 -34.08
N LEU A 16 2.14 -41.54 -34.29
CA LEU A 16 2.31 -40.51 -33.26
C LEU A 16 1.00 -39.75 -33.02
N PRO A 17 0.70 -39.32 -31.80
CA PRO A 17 -0.39 -38.42 -31.55
C PRO A 17 -0.13 -37.02 -32.17
N VAL A 18 -1.19 -36.35 -32.63
CA VAL A 18 -1.12 -34.95 -33.03
C VAL A 18 -1.58 -34.09 -31.85
N LEU A 19 -0.73 -33.16 -31.41
CA LEU A 19 -1.03 -32.27 -30.31
C LEU A 19 -1.59 -30.94 -30.81
N SER A 20 -2.45 -30.33 -30.00
CA SER A 20 -2.98 -29.01 -30.29
C SER A 20 -1.84 -27.96 -30.30
N ALA A 21 -1.80 -27.14 -31.34
CA ALA A 21 -0.88 -26.01 -31.46
C ALA A 21 -1.20 -24.88 -30.47
N SER A 22 -2.39 -24.90 -29.83
CA SER A 22 -2.83 -23.88 -28.86
C SER A 22 -2.52 -24.24 -27.40
N TYR A 23 -2.00 -25.45 -27.10
CA TYR A 23 -1.73 -25.93 -25.75
C TYR A 23 -0.30 -26.45 -25.61
N PRO A 24 0.32 -26.26 -24.42
CA PRO A 24 -0.16 -25.48 -23.26
C PRO A 24 -0.27 -23.98 -23.58
N ARG A 25 -1.15 -23.27 -22.87
CA ARG A 25 -1.31 -21.81 -23.01
C ARG A 25 -0.28 -21.08 -22.18
N ASP A 26 0.06 -19.85 -22.60
CA ASP A 26 0.89 -18.96 -21.80
C ASP A 26 0.13 -18.52 -20.53
N VAL A 27 0.83 -18.42 -19.42
CA VAL A 27 0.26 -18.08 -18.11
C VAL A 27 1.06 -16.93 -17.49
N THR A 28 0.36 -15.97 -16.89
CA THR A 28 0.96 -14.89 -16.10
C THR A 28 0.39 -14.93 -14.71
N VAL A 29 1.26 -14.89 -13.70
CA VAL A 29 0.90 -14.83 -12.27
C VAL A 29 1.73 -13.75 -11.58
N THR A 30 1.23 -13.26 -10.44
CA THR A 30 2.01 -12.39 -9.55
C THR A 30 2.74 -13.24 -8.50
N ALA A 31 4.00 -12.94 -8.22
CA ALA A 31 4.79 -13.60 -7.19
C ALA A 31 4.09 -13.51 -5.82
N ALA A 32 3.84 -14.67 -5.20
CA ALA A 32 3.21 -14.77 -3.88
C ALA A 32 3.52 -16.13 -3.25
N ALA A 33 3.38 -16.27 -1.92
CA ALA A 33 3.66 -17.53 -1.21
C ALA A 33 2.84 -18.72 -1.74
N GLY A 34 1.57 -18.48 -2.15
CA GLY A 34 0.67 -19.49 -2.71
C GLY A 34 0.54 -19.44 -4.23
N ALA A 35 1.37 -18.64 -4.93
CA ALA A 35 1.24 -18.51 -6.38
C ALA A 35 1.50 -19.83 -7.09
N SER A 36 0.61 -20.18 -8.02
CA SER A 36 0.67 -21.38 -8.82
C SER A 36 0.23 -21.12 -10.25
N ALA A 37 0.70 -21.96 -11.17
CA ALA A 37 0.31 -21.93 -12.57
C ALA A 37 0.03 -23.34 -13.07
N SER A 38 -1.08 -23.53 -13.78
CA SER A 38 -1.49 -24.83 -14.31
C SER A 38 -1.40 -24.85 -15.82
N PHE A 39 -0.90 -25.95 -16.36
CA PHE A 39 -0.73 -26.22 -17.77
C PHE A 39 -1.39 -27.55 -18.13
N SER A 40 -1.87 -27.67 -19.35
CA SER A 40 -2.40 -28.92 -19.88
C SER A 40 -1.94 -29.11 -21.33
N VAL A 41 -1.79 -30.35 -21.74
CA VAL A 41 -1.60 -30.72 -23.14
C VAL A 41 -2.94 -31.24 -23.71
N SER A 42 -3.20 -30.98 -24.98
CA SER A 42 -4.39 -31.46 -25.67
C SER A 42 -3.99 -32.26 -26.90
N ILE A 43 -4.53 -33.46 -27.04
CA ILE A 43 -4.34 -34.34 -28.18
C ILE A 43 -5.52 -34.14 -29.14
N THR A 44 -5.27 -33.68 -30.34
CA THR A 44 -6.30 -33.44 -31.37
C THR A 44 -6.58 -34.67 -32.24
N THR A 45 -5.55 -35.45 -32.49
CA THR A 45 -5.69 -36.74 -33.20
C THR A 45 -4.95 -37.80 -32.37
N PRO A 46 -5.64 -38.84 -31.88
CA PRO A 46 -4.98 -39.93 -31.19
C PRO A 46 -4.04 -40.67 -32.14
N GLY A 47 -2.88 -41.05 -31.65
CA GLY A 47 -2.00 -41.98 -32.36
C GLY A 47 -2.42 -43.40 -32.15
N ARG A 48 -1.58 -44.33 -32.61
CA ARG A 48 -1.80 -45.77 -32.41
C ARG A 48 -0.58 -46.39 -31.76
N PRO A 49 -0.74 -47.07 -30.60
CA PRO A 49 -1.94 -47.10 -29.73
C PRO A 49 -2.19 -45.75 -29.06
N ALA A 50 -3.43 -45.51 -28.62
CA ALA A 50 -3.84 -44.33 -27.89
C ALA A 50 -3.50 -44.45 -26.37
N GLU A 51 -2.33 -44.94 -26.07
CA GLU A 51 -1.77 -45.05 -24.72
C GLU A 51 -0.59 -44.10 -24.62
N TYR A 52 -0.61 -43.17 -23.66
CA TYR A 52 0.38 -42.11 -23.58
C TYR A 52 1.06 -42.08 -22.23
N THR A 53 2.35 -41.77 -22.24
CA THR A 53 3.11 -41.24 -21.09
C THR A 53 3.46 -39.79 -21.32
N TYR A 54 3.53 -39.03 -20.25
CA TYR A 54 3.78 -37.59 -20.26
C TYR A 54 5.03 -37.27 -19.47
N GLN A 55 5.78 -36.28 -19.91
CA GLN A 55 6.85 -35.66 -19.12
C GLN A 55 6.85 -34.16 -19.40
N TRP A 56 6.64 -33.36 -18.36
CA TRP A 56 6.74 -31.92 -18.44
C TRP A 56 8.16 -31.43 -18.23
N TYR A 57 8.51 -30.36 -18.90
CA TYR A 57 9.80 -29.69 -18.85
C TYR A 57 9.62 -28.22 -18.52
N ARG A 58 10.50 -27.68 -17.65
CA ARG A 58 10.63 -26.26 -17.34
C ARG A 58 12.06 -25.82 -17.63
N ASN A 59 12.24 -24.83 -18.49
CA ASN A 59 13.55 -24.37 -18.99
C ASN A 59 14.43 -25.52 -19.51
N GLY A 60 13.84 -26.47 -20.19
CA GLY A 60 14.55 -27.64 -20.72
C GLY A 60 14.84 -28.78 -19.72
N ALA A 61 14.65 -28.54 -18.40
CA ALA A 61 14.82 -29.57 -17.38
C ALA A 61 13.50 -30.29 -17.09
N ALA A 62 13.54 -31.59 -16.91
CA ALA A 62 12.39 -32.41 -16.55
C ALA A 62 11.84 -32.00 -15.18
N VAL A 63 10.52 -31.78 -15.09
CA VAL A 63 9.83 -31.48 -13.84
C VAL A 63 9.56 -32.80 -13.10
N SER A 64 10.09 -32.93 -11.89
CA SER A 64 9.85 -34.13 -11.05
C SER A 64 8.35 -34.28 -10.78
N GLY A 65 7.80 -35.49 -10.99
CA GLY A 65 6.39 -35.78 -10.86
C GLY A 65 5.50 -35.17 -11.97
N GLY A 66 6.06 -34.49 -12.97
CA GLY A 66 5.34 -33.93 -14.11
C GLY A 66 4.99 -34.99 -15.16
N THR A 67 4.27 -36.05 -14.77
CA THR A 67 3.98 -37.23 -15.62
C THR A 67 2.48 -37.41 -15.96
N ALA A 68 1.65 -36.42 -15.68
CA ALA A 68 0.24 -36.40 -16.06
C ALA A 68 -0.02 -35.50 -17.29
N ALA A 69 -1.20 -35.57 -17.89
CA ALA A 69 -1.62 -34.69 -18.98
C ALA A 69 -1.71 -33.20 -18.59
N SER A 70 -1.70 -32.92 -17.29
CA SER A 70 -1.66 -31.57 -16.71
C SER A 70 -0.50 -31.44 -15.73
N LEU A 71 -0.01 -30.21 -15.58
CA LEU A 71 1.04 -29.83 -14.63
C LEU A 71 0.59 -28.61 -13.84
N THR A 72 0.79 -28.64 -12.54
CA THR A 72 0.69 -27.43 -11.69
C THR A 72 2.06 -27.13 -11.08
N LEU A 73 2.59 -25.95 -11.40
CA LEU A 73 3.81 -25.41 -10.79
C LEU A 73 3.41 -24.53 -9.61
N THR A 74 4.02 -24.75 -8.45
CA THR A 74 3.79 -24.01 -7.20
C THR A 74 5.06 -23.30 -6.75
N GLY A 75 4.97 -22.48 -5.71
CA GLY A 75 6.12 -21.78 -5.13
C GLY A 75 6.67 -20.68 -6.06
N LEU A 76 5.82 -20.03 -6.82
CA LEU A 76 6.19 -18.98 -7.77
C LEU A 76 6.39 -17.63 -7.03
N THR A 77 7.50 -17.54 -6.29
CA THR A 77 7.80 -16.43 -5.37
C THR A 77 8.74 -15.38 -5.95
N THR A 78 9.41 -15.69 -7.06
CA THR A 78 10.41 -14.79 -7.67
C THR A 78 9.96 -14.36 -9.06
N ALA A 79 10.01 -13.06 -9.32
CA ALA A 79 9.69 -12.49 -10.64
C ALA A 79 10.68 -13.00 -11.69
N THR A 80 10.19 -13.78 -12.64
CA THR A 80 10.99 -14.38 -13.71
C THR A 80 10.09 -14.99 -14.80
N THR A 81 10.70 -15.45 -15.87
CA THR A 81 10.01 -16.12 -16.98
C THR A 81 10.55 -17.52 -17.15
N TYR A 82 9.65 -18.46 -17.36
CA TYR A 82 9.98 -19.87 -17.65
C TYR A 82 9.39 -20.31 -18.97
N SER A 83 10.09 -21.17 -19.69
CA SER A 83 9.53 -21.97 -20.79
C SER A 83 8.97 -23.28 -20.23
N VAL A 84 7.77 -23.67 -20.67
CA VAL A 84 7.09 -24.89 -20.21
C VAL A 84 6.55 -25.67 -21.41
N TYR A 85 6.88 -26.94 -21.54
CA TYR A 85 6.32 -27.83 -22.55
C TYR A 85 6.17 -29.25 -22.02
N CYS A 86 5.33 -30.04 -22.71
CA CYS A 86 5.11 -31.45 -22.41
C CYS A 86 5.62 -32.32 -23.56
N LYS A 87 6.37 -33.36 -23.25
CA LYS A 87 6.71 -34.46 -24.15
C LYS A 87 5.69 -35.58 -23.96
N VAL A 88 4.96 -35.93 -25.01
CA VAL A 88 3.98 -37.01 -25.03
C VAL A 88 4.58 -38.16 -25.81
N THR A 89 4.56 -39.37 -25.24
CA THR A 89 5.18 -40.59 -25.80
C THR A 89 4.14 -41.71 -25.91
N ASN A 90 4.11 -42.41 -27.04
CA ASN A 90 3.42 -43.67 -27.21
C ASN A 90 4.37 -44.70 -27.86
N LYS A 91 3.88 -45.85 -28.24
CA LYS A 91 4.74 -46.91 -28.88
C LYS A 91 5.35 -46.51 -30.23
N ALA A 92 4.76 -45.49 -30.92
CA ALA A 92 5.32 -44.97 -32.18
C ALA A 92 6.54 -44.07 -31.94
N GLY A 93 6.63 -43.44 -30.75
CA GLY A 93 7.68 -42.47 -30.41
C GLY A 93 7.18 -41.33 -29.55
N SER A 94 7.85 -40.19 -29.63
CA SER A 94 7.54 -39.03 -28.83
C SER A 94 7.29 -37.78 -29.66
N VAL A 95 6.41 -36.91 -29.21
CA VAL A 95 6.15 -35.59 -29.77
C VAL A 95 6.12 -34.54 -28.66
N ASN A 96 6.68 -33.36 -28.91
CA ASN A 96 6.64 -32.25 -27.97
C ASN A 96 5.43 -31.33 -28.27
N SER A 97 4.77 -30.85 -27.23
CA SER A 97 3.79 -29.77 -27.37
C SER A 97 4.47 -28.47 -27.80
N ARG A 98 3.65 -27.46 -28.11
CA ARG A 98 4.17 -26.08 -28.14
C ARG A 98 4.82 -25.73 -26.79
N THR A 99 5.79 -24.84 -26.82
CA THR A 99 6.35 -24.26 -25.62
C THR A 99 5.49 -23.05 -25.17
N ALA A 100 4.94 -23.12 -23.96
CA ALA A 100 4.27 -22.02 -23.32
C ALA A 100 5.26 -21.17 -22.52
N THR A 101 4.92 -19.89 -22.37
CA THR A 101 5.63 -18.96 -21.50
C THR A 101 4.87 -18.82 -20.17
N LEU A 102 5.55 -19.09 -19.05
CA LEU A 102 5.09 -18.72 -17.72
C LEU A 102 5.81 -17.44 -17.30
N THR A 103 5.06 -16.34 -17.11
CA THR A 103 5.58 -15.07 -16.60
C THR A 103 5.17 -14.90 -15.15
N VAL A 104 6.14 -14.87 -14.23
CA VAL A 104 5.93 -14.49 -12.83
C VAL A 104 6.30 -13.02 -12.68
N ARG A 105 5.31 -12.16 -12.42
CA ARG A 105 5.50 -10.72 -12.25
C ARG A 105 5.90 -10.38 -10.81
N SER A 106 6.55 -9.23 -10.63
CA SER A 106 6.85 -8.69 -9.29
C SER A 106 5.57 -8.48 -8.49
N TYR A 107 5.65 -8.64 -7.18
CA TYR A 107 4.59 -8.24 -6.26
C TYR A 107 4.57 -6.72 -5.98
N LEU A 108 5.66 -6.01 -6.29
CA LEU A 108 5.72 -4.55 -6.18
C LEU A 108 4.91 -3.89 -7.29
N PRO A 109 4.24 -2.76 -7.02
CA PRO A 109 3.50 -2.02 -8.03
C PRO A 109 4.44 -1.26 -8.97
N THR A 110 3.94 -0.99 -10.18
CA THR A 110 4.52 0.00 -11.10
C THR A 110 3.53 1.14 -11.28
N TYR A 111 3.96 2.37 -11.07
CA TYR A 111 3.08 3.53 -11.04
C TYR A 111 3.82 4.82 -11.40
N THR A 112 3.06 5.88 -11.64
CA THR A 112 3.53 7.26 -11.67
C THR A 112 2.85 8.05 -10.56
N TYR A 113 3.56 8.96 -9.94
CA TYR A 113 3.02 9.92 -8.98
C TYR A 113 3.63 11.30 -9.21
N THR A 114 2.79 12.34 -9.28
CA THR A 114 3.26 13.70 -9.57
C THR A 114 3.80 14.43 -8.35
N GLY A 115 3.52 13.94 -7.14
CA GLY A 115 4.05 14.47 -5.88
C GLY A 115 5.25 13.71 -5.33
N SER A 116 5.80 14.19 -4.22
CA SER A 116 6.87 13.48 -3.49
C SER A 116 6.32 12.22 -2.83
N HIS A 117 7.05 11.12 -2.93
CA HIS A 117 6.61 9.83 -2.41
C HIS A 117 7.78 8.90 -2.10
N GLN A 118 7.47 7.81 -1.41
CA GLN A 118 8.41 6.73 -1.10
C GLN A 118 7.71 5.37 -1.20
N LEU A 119 8.20 4.48 -2.06
CA LEU A 119 7.80 3.07 -2.07
C LEU A 119 8.70 2.30 -1.11
N ILE A 120 8.10 1.49 -0.25
CA ILE A 120 8.77 0.62 0.72
C ILE A 120 8.39 -0.82 0.41
N ASP A 121 9.41 -1.65 0.17
CA ASP A 121 9.25 -3.09 0.12
C ASP A 121 9.24 -3.61 1.58
N GLU A 122 8.10 -4.15 2.02
CA GLU A 122 7.94 -4.68 3.37
C GLU A 122 8.27 -6.18 3.47
N GLY A 123 8.68 -6.79 2.34
CA GLY A 123 8.88 -8.22 2.25
C GLY A 123 7.57 -9.01 2.33
N ASN A 124 7.67 -10.36 2.27
CA ASN A 124 6.51 -11.25 2.34
C ASN A 124 5.36 -10.86 1.39
N PHE A 125 5.70 -10.40 0.19
CA PHE A 125 4.78 -9.95 -0.87
C PHE A 125 3.93 -8.74 -0.50
N ASN A 126 4.37 -7.94 0.46
CA ASN A 126 3.74 -6.70 0.88
C ASN A 126 4.56 -5.48 0.48
N TRP A 127 3.87 -4.38 0.22
CA TRP A 127 4.47 -3.10 -0.07
C TRP A 127 3.67 -1.97 0.59
N ARG A 128 4.34 -0.84 0.78
CA ARG A 128 3.77 0.40 1.29
C ARG A 128 4.22 1.56 0.43
N LEU A 129 3.31 2.46 0.10
CA LEU A 129 3.56 3.68 -0.64
C LEU A 129 3.18 4.88 0.22
N ARG A 130 4.16 5.67 0.62
CA ARG A 130 3.96 6.92 1.37
C ARG A 130 3.89 8.07 0.37
N LEU A 131 2.78 8.81 0.36
CA LEU A 131 2.52 9.97 -0.48
C LEU A 131 2.67 11.21 0.39
N LEU A 132 3.76 11.96 0.18
CA LEU A 132 4.25 12.99 1.09
C LEU A 132 3.73 14.39 0.75
N THR A 133 3.39 14.63 -0.52
CA THR A 133 2.77 15.87 -1.02
C THR A 133 1.61 15.53 -1.93
N SER A 134 0.71 16.47 -2.17
CA SER A 134 -0.42 16.30 -3.07
C SER A 134 0.02 15.97 -4.49
N GLY A 135 -0.79 15.18 -5.21
CA GLY A 135 -0.48 14.76 -6.57
C GLY A 135 -1.53 13.80 -7.14
N THR A 136 -1.24 13.26 -8.31
CA THR A 136 -2.05 12.21 -8.96
C THR A 136 -1.25 10.92 -9.03
N LEU A 137 -1.85 9.83 -8.53
CA LEU A 137 -1.29 8.48 -8.55
C LEU A 137 -1.96 7.67 -9.66
N THR A 138 -1.18 7.09 -10.56
CA THR A 138 -1.69 6.22 -11.63
C THR A 138 -0.86 4.94 -11.66
N PHE A 139 -1.53 3.80 -11.52
CA PHE A 139 -0.88 2.49 -11.61
C PHE A 139 -0.85 2.01 -13.07
N SER A 140 0.30 1.52 -13.53
CA SER A 140 0.44 0.68 -14.72
C SER A 140 0.42 -0.82 -14.37
N TYR A 141 0.71 -1.14 -13.10
CA TYR A 141 0.58 -2.47 -12.51
C TYR A 141 0.43 -2.35 -11.00
N VAL A 142 -0.55 -3.02 -10.41
CA VAL A 142 -0.90 -2.88 -8.97
C VAL A 142 -0.18 -3.87 -8.05
N GLY A 143 0.69 -4.71 -8.58
CA GLY A 143 1.42 -5.70 -7.79
C GLY A 143 0.49 -6.67 -7.06
N SER A 144 0.87 -7.09 -5.85
CA SER A 144 0.08 -7.99 -5.01
C SER A 144 -1.27 -7.40 -4.56
N ALA A 145 -1.45 -6.07 -4.57
CA ALA A 145 -2.74 -5.47 -4.26
C ALA A 145 -3.85 -5.84 -5.26
N GLY A 146 -3.51 -6.30 -6.45
CA GLY A 146 -4.48 -6.82 -7.42
C GLY A 146 -5.21 -8.09 -6.96
N THR A 147 -4.62 -8.86 -6.05
CA THR A 147 -5.20 -10.10 -5.49
C THR A 147 -5.58 -9.98 -4.02
N GLN A 148 -4.89 -9.13 -3.26
CA GLN A 148 -5.06 -8.96 -1.82
C GLN A 148 -5.93 -7.75 -1.47
N GLY A 149 -6.15 -6.82 -2.42
CA GLY A 149 -6.69 -5.50 -2.14
C GLY A 149 -5.66 -4.56 -1.54
N ALA A 150 -6.11 -3.37 -1.18
CA ALA A 150 -5.27 -2.35 -0.55
C ALA A 150 -5.98 -1.67 0.62
N GLN A 151 -5.21 -0.99 1.47
CA GLN A 151 -5.70 -0.12 2.52
C GLN A 151 -5.00 1.24 2.42
N ALA A 152 -5.74 2.31 2.64
CA ALA A 152 -5.19 3.65 2.79
C ALA A 152 -5.31 4.12 4.25
N PHE A 153 -4.26 4.77 4.75
CA PHE A 153 -4.25 5.49 6.00
C PHE A 153 -3.96 6.97 5.69
N LEU A 154 -4.87 7.83 6.10
CA LEU A 154 -4.80 9.26 5.87
C LEU A 154 -4.61 9.99 7.20
N VAL A 155 -3.80 11.03 7.18
CA VAL A 155 -3.60 11.96 8.29
C VAL A 155 -3.81 13.37 7.75
N GLY A 156 -4.71 14.14 8.32
CA GLY A 156 -4.89 15.55 8.04
C GLY A 156 -3.72 16.39 8.54
N GLY A 157 -3.60 17.63 8.10
CA GLY A 157 -2.64 18.58 8.63
C GLY A 157 -2.98 18.97 10.07
N GLY A 158 -2.00 19.17 10.92
CA GLY A 158 -2.20 19.71 12.28
C GLY A 158 -2.53 21.20 12.24
N GLY A 159 -3.31 21.69 13.21
CA GLY A 159 -3.60 23.09 13.43
C GLY A 159 -2.36 23.86 13.90
N GLY A 160 -2.26 25.14 13.59
CA GLY A 160 -1.19 26.02 14.10
C GLY A 160 -1.38 26.36 15.57
N GLY A 161 -0.31 26.62 16.30
CA GLY A 161 -0.35 27.16 17.67
C GLY A 161 -0.71 28.63 17.70
N GLY A 162 -1.43 29.05 18.73
CA GLY A 162 -1.78 30.45 18.96
C GLY A 162 -0.62 31.28 19.54
N ASP A 163 -0.65 32.57 19.27
CA ASP A 163 0.28 33.52 19.89
C ASP A 163 -0.21 33.89 21.29
N PHE A 164 0.67 33.87 22.29
CA PHE A 164 0.33 33.98 23.73
C PHE A 164 -0.83 33.06 24.15
N GLY A 165 -1.01 31.95 23.48
CA GLY A 165 -2.22 31.13 23.54
C GLY A 165 -1.98 29.65 23.83
N ALA A 166 -2.76 28.85 23.18
CA ALA A 166 -2.82 27.41 23.31
C ALA A 166 -2.25 26.69 22.08
N GLY A 167 -1.85 25.45 22.23
CA GLY A 167 -1.37 24.62 21.14
C GLY A 167 -2.47 24.21 20.18
N GLY A 168 -2.14 24.00 18.92
CA GLY A 168 -3.03 23.45 17.89
C GLY A 168 -3.31 21.97 18.11
N GLY A 169 -4.46 21.49 17.64
CA GLY A 169 -4.79 20.06 17.60
C GLY A 169 -4.05 19.35 16.49
N GLY A 170 -3.74 18.08 16.67
CA GLY A 170 -3.26 17.20 15.60
C GLY A 170 -4.34 16.93 14.56
N GLY A 171 -3.95 16.65 13.32
CA GLY A 171 -4.90 16.28 12.26
C GLY A 171 -5.65 14.99 12.61
N TYR A 172 -6.88 14.85 12.12
CA TYR A 172 -7.62 13.60 12.25
C TYR A 172 -6.98 12.51 11.39
N THR A 173 -7.27 11.27 11.74
CA THR A 173 -6.81 10.10 10.97
C THR A 173 -7.97 9.28 10.42
N LYS A 174 -7.75 8.61 9.30
CA LYS A 174 -8.74 7.73 8.68
C LYS A 174 -8.07 6.55 8.03
N THR A 175 -8.50 5.33 8.38
CA THR A 175 -8.16 4.12 7.63
C THR A 175 -9.34 3.76 6.72
N ALA A 176 -9.08 3.45 5.46
CA ALA A 176 -10.06 3.03 4.48
C ALA A 176 -9.59 1.76 3.77
N ALA A 177 -10.48 0.79 3.59
CA ALA A 177 -10.25 -0.35 2.72
C ALA A 177 -10.45 0.06 1.26
N ILE A 178 -9.57 -0.42 0.38
CA ILE A 178 -9.65 -0.20 -1.06
C ILE A 178 -9.71 -1.59 -1.70
N PRO A 179 -10.91 -2.12 -1.97
CA PRO A 179 -11.06 -3.48 -2.46
C PRO A 179 -10.43 -3.68 -3.85
N THR A 180 -10.40 -2.63 -4.66
CA THR A 180 -9.85 -2.71 -6.02
C THR A 180 -9.10 -1.44 -6.39
N LEU A 181 -7.86 -1.61 -6.84
CA LEU A 181 -7.07 -0.59 -7.51
C LEU A 181 -7.11 -0.85 -9.02
N SER A 182 -7.49 0.16 -9.80
CA SER A 182 -7.60 0.06 -11.26
C SER A 182 -6.33 0.58 -11.94
N VAL A 183 -5.83 -0.17 -12.90
CA VAL A 183 -4.72 0.26 -13.78
C VAL A 183 -5.21 1.35 -14.73
N GLY A 184 -4.39 2.36 -14.98
CA GLY A 184 -4.69 3.48 -15.85
C GLY A 184 -5.60 4.55 -15.26
N THR A 185 -6.15 4.35 -14.06
CA THR A 185 -6.99 5.33 -13.37
C THR A 185 -6.11 6.31 -12.59
N GLY A 186 -6.31 7.62 -12.79
CA GLY A 186 -5.68 8.66 -12.01
C GLY A 186 -6.41 8.88 -10.69
N TYR A 187 -5.77 8.55 -9.57
CA TYR A 187 -6.29 8.81 -8.21
C TYR A 187 -5.76 10.16 -7.73
N SER A 188 -6.66 11.12 -7.52
CA SER A 188 -6.31 12.40 -6.89
C SER A 188 -5.99 12.18 -5.42
N VAL A 189 -4.84 12.69 -4.99
CA VAL A 189 -4.37 12.66 -3.60
C VAL A 189 -4.12 14.09 -3.15
N VAL A 190 -4.76 14.50 -2.07
CA VAL A 190 -4.51 15.76 -1.38
C VAL A 190 -3.87 15.42 -0.03
N VAL A 191 -2.70 15.97 0.22
CA VAL A 191 -2.05 15.95 1.53
C VAL A 191 -2.31 17.28 2.20
N GLY A 192 -3.03 17.28 3.32
CA GLY A 192 -3.44 18.49 4.04
C GLY A 192 -2.22 19.27 4.53
N ALA A 193 -2.17 20.55 4.23
CA ALA A 193 -1.16 21.45 4.79
C ALA A 193 -1.33 21.60 6.30
N GLY A 194 -0.23 21.76 7.04
CA GLY A 194 -0.31 22.23 8.42
C GLY A 194 -0.85 23.65 8.51
N GLY A 195 -1.57 23.96 9.57
CA GLY A 195 -1.99 25.32 9.89
C GLY A 195 -0.78 26.22 10.14
N ALA A 196 -0.79 27.43 9.61
CA ALA A 196 0.27 28.39 9.88
C ALA A 196 0.35 28.76 11.38
N ALA A 197 1.45 29.32 11.80
CA ALA A 197 1.57 29.92 13.13
C ALA A 197 0.60 31.08 13.33
N GLY A 198 0.00 31.23 14.53
CA GLY A 198 -0.59 32.47 14.96
C GLY A 198 0.52 33.52 15.09
N ASN A 199 0.43 34.62 14.35
CA ASN A 199 1.48 35.63 14.23
C ASN A 199 0.96 37.00 14.70
N GLY A 200 1.51 37.53 15.78
CA GLY A 200 1.10 38.79 16.41
C GLY A 200 0.20 38.60 17.64
N GLN A 201 0.23 39.57 18.55
CA GLN A 201 -0.50 39.46 19.82
C GLN A 201 -2.01 39.27 19.60
N GLY A 202 -2.54 38.19 20.12
CA GLY A 202 -3.94 37.88 20.11
C GLY A 202 -4.47 37.11 18.89
N TYR A 203 -3.59 36.52 18.09
CA TYR A 203 -4.00 35.71 16.93
C TYR A 203 -4.01 34.22 17.25
N SER A 204 -5.14 33.57 16.95
CA SER A 204 -5.25 32.12 16.97
C SER A 204 -4.49 31.52 15.80
N GLY A 205 -3.94 30.34 15.96
CA GLY A 205 -3.43 29.56 14.85
C GLY A 205 -4.58 29.12 13.93
N PRO A 206 -4.43 29.12 12.62
CA PRO A 206 -5.43 28.54 11.71
C PRO A 206 -5.47 27.02 11.78
N ALA A 207 -6.59 26.43 11.36
CA ALA A 207 -6.72 24.98 11.22
C ALA A 207 -5.79 24.43 10.14
N GLY A 208 -5.41 23.16 10.27
CA GLY A 208 -4.76 22.40 9.22
C GLY A 208 -5.73 22.02 8.09
N GLY A 209 -5.19 21.62 6.95
CA GLY A 209 -5.95 21.17 5.78
C GLY A 209 -6.37 19.71 5.89
N ASN A 210 -7.41 19.34 5.15
CA ASN A 210 -7.83 17.94 5.03
C ASN A 210 -6.89 17.16 4.10
N SER A 211 -6.62 15.89 4.43
CA SER A 211 -6.05 14.93 3.48
C SER A 211 -7.17 14.10 2.86
N THR A 212 -7.13 13.95 1.53
CA THR A 212 -8.15 13.17 0.79
C THR A 212 -7.50 12.24 -0.21
N ALA A 213 -7.92 10.99 -0.27
CA ALA A 213 -7.53 10.02 -1.27
C ALA A 213 -8.51 8.84 -1.30
N PHE A 214 -8.70 8.20 -2.45
CA PHE A 214 -9.49 6.97 -2.61
C PHE A 214 -10.91 7.07 -2.01
N GLY A 215 -11.52 8.26 -2.09
CA GLY A 215 -12.86 8.49 -1.52
C GLY A 215 -12.91 8.71 0.00
N ALA A 216 -11.75 8.63 0.68
CA ALA A 216 -11.64 8.88 2.11
C ALA A 216 -11.17 10.31 2.39
N VAL A 217 -11.56 10.84 3.56
CA VAL A 217 -11.17 12.16 4.06
C VAL A 217 -10.68 12.03 5.50
N ALA A 218 -9.53 12.61 5.80
CA ALA A 218 -9.04 12.87 7.16
C ALA A 218 -8.98 14.37 7.39
N GLY A 219 -9.73 14.87 8.35
CA GLY A 219 -9.86 16.31 8.66
C GLY A 219 -8.56 16.91 9.19
N GLY A 220 -8.35 18.20 8.97
CA GLY A 220 -7.29 18.94 9.65
C GLY A 220 -7.61 19.20 11.12
N GLY A 221 -6.58 19.32 11.95
CA GLY A 221 -6.69 19.73 13.35
C GLY A 221 -7.05 21.23 13.48
N GLN A 222 -7.78 21.58 14.53
CA GLN A 222 -8.12 22.98 14.81
C GLN A 222 -6.87 23.75 15.32
N GLY A 223 -6.82 25.02 14.99
CA GLY A 223 -5.78 25.88 15.54
C GLY A 223 -5.94 26.14 17.04
N GLY A 224 -4.84 26.40 17.71
CA GLY A 224 -4.83 26.84 19.10
C GLY A 224 -5.35 28.26 19.23
N GLY A 225 -6.19 28.51 20.24
CA GLY A 225 -6.73 29.84 20.53
C GLY A 225 -5.66 30.79 21.07
N ALA A 226 -5.84 32.09 20.82
CA ALA A 226 -5.04 33.14 21.45
C ALA A 226 -5.62 33.55 22.80
N ASN A 227 -4.83 34.29 23.60
CA ASN A 227 -5.27 34.97 24.84
C ASN A 227 -6.20 34.13 25.74
N PHE A 228 -5.66 33.19 26.53
CA PHE A 228 -6.40 32.33 27.46
C PHE A 228 -7.43 31.39 26.82
N ALA A 229 -7.38 31.22 25.52
CA ALA A 229 -8.32 30.35 24.81
C ALA A 229 -7.94 28.87 24.96
N LYS A 230 -8.89 28.03 24.59
CA LYS A 230 -8.79 26.57 24.54
C LYS A 230 -7.71 26.11 23.54
N GLY A 231 -7.06 24.98 23.83
CA GLY A 231 -6.25 24.25 22.86
C GLY A 231 -7.10 23.79 21.65
N GLY A 232 -6.49 23.66 20.48
CA GLY A 232 -7.17 23.20 19.28
C GLY A 232 -7.64 21.74 19.42
N ASP A 233 -8.85 21.45 18.92
CA ASP A 233 -9.37 20.08 18.84
C ASP A 233 -8.78 19.35 17.64
N GLY A 234 -8.71 18.01 17.69
CA GLY A 234 -8.15 17.23 16.59
C GLY A 234 -8.00 15.74 16.89
N GLY A 235 -7.24 15.03 16.06
CA GLY A 235 -6.84 13.65 16.31
C GLY A 235 -6.14 13.47 17.65
N SER A 236 -5.50 14.53 18.14
CA SER A 236 -5.12 14.77 19.53
C SER A 236 -5.35 16.23 19.85
N GLY A 237 -5.89 16.53 21.03
CA GLY A 237 -6.13 17.91 21.49
C GLY A 237 -4.82 18.65 21.79
N GLY A 238 -4.76 19.94 21.45
CA GLY A 238 -3.67 20.84 21.81
C GLY A 238 -3.70 21.19 23.32
N GLY A 239 -2.53 21.48 23.92
CA GLY A 239 -2.40 21.91 25.31
C GLY A 239 -2.99 23.29 25.53
N GLY A 240 -3.68 23.49 26.68
CA GLY A 240 -4.18 24.78 27.12
C GLY A 240 -3.08 25.71 27.64
N ARG A 241 -3.34 27.01 27.68
CA ARG A 241 -2.56 28.02 28.38
C ARG A 241 -2.84 27.93 29.89
N PRO A 242 -1.99 28.52 30.79
CA PRO A 242 -2.35 28.67 32.20
C PRO A 242 -3.81 29.18 32.35
N PHE A 243 -4.61 28.45 33.15
CA PHE A 243 -6.05 28.62 33.34
C PHE A 243 -6.95 28.32 32.08
N GLY A 244 -6.41 27.98 30.91
CA GLY A 244 -7.16 27.59 29.73
C GLY A 244 -7.29 26.07 29.61
N PRO A 245 -8.46 25.53 29.15
CA PRO A 245 -8.60 24.10 28.92
C PRO A 245 -7.78 23.64 27.72
N GLY A 246 -7.34 22.39 27.75
CA GLY A 246 -6.80 21.72 26.55
C GLY A 246 -7.87 21.46 25.50
N GLY A 247 -7.45 21.21 24.26
CA GLY A 247 -8.30 20.76 23.18
C GLY A 247 -8.84 19.35 23.43
N THR A 248 -9.96 19.05 22.80
CA THR A 248 -10.64 17.74 22.90
C THR A 248 -10.42 16.94 21.60
N ASP A 249 -11.06 15.79 21.55
CA ASP A 249 -10.97 14.74 20.55
C ASP A 249 -9.62 14.01 20.55
N GLY A 250 -9.72 12.75 20.43
CA GLY A 250 -8.56 11.88 20.57
C GLY A 250 -8.01 11.90 22.00
N GLY A 251 -6.71 11.94 22.13
CA GLY A 251 -6.06 12.20 23.41
C GLY A 251 -6.20 13.66 23.78
N ASN A 252 -6.90 13.98 24.85
CA ASN A 252 -7.11 15.37 25.29
C ASN A 252 -5.77 16.04 25.61
N GLY A 253 -5.66 17.30 25.24
CA GLY A 253 -4.59 18.17 25.70
C GLY A 253 -4.69 18.43 27.20
N GLY A 254 -3.55 18.61 27.88
CA GLY A 254 -3.52 18.99 29.29
C GLY A 254 -4.03 20.40 29.51
N THR A 255 -4.71 20.64 30.63
CA THR A 255 -5.08 21.98 31.12
C THR A 255 -3.85 22.67 31.67
N GLY A 256 -3.68 23.95 31.35
CA GLY A 256 -2.67 24.79 32.03
C GLY A 256 -3.05 25.05 33.50
N THR A 257 -2.12 24.88 34.40
CA THR A 257 -2.30 25.19 35.85
C THR A 257 -1.72 26.57 36.22
N SER A 258 -2.00 27.06 37.41
CA SER A 258 -1.52 28.38 37.91
C SER A 258 0.00 28.49 37.89
N GLY A 259 0.52 29.66 37.61
CA GLY A 259 1.95 29.93 37.46
C GLY A 259 2.44 29.65 36.05
N ASP A 260 3.68 29.20 35.88
CA ASP A 260 4.27 28.88 34.58
C ASP A 260 3.92 27.49 34.06
N ALA A 261 3.04 26.77 34.73
CA ALA A 261 2.65 25.42 34.31
C ALA A 261 1.68 25.46 33.10
N ARG A 262 2.17 24.96 31.99
CA ARG A 262 1.51 24.95 30.67
C ARG A 262 0.98 23.56 30.36
N GLY A 263 -0.19 23.49 29.73
CA GLY A 263 -0.80 22.22 29.36
C GLY A 263 0.00 21.52 28.26
N PRO A 264 0.44 20.26 28.46
CA PRO A 264 1.04 19.49 27.37
C PRO A 264 0.01 19.19 26.28
N GLY A 265 0.48 19.03 25.06
CA GLY A 265 -0.35 18.47 23.98
C GLY A 265 -0.74 17.02 24.25
N GLY A 266 -1.87 16.59 23.73
CA GLY A 266 -2.31 15.20 23.78
C GLY A 266 -1.41 14.29 22.95
N ASN A 267 -1.15 13.07 23.44
CA ASN A 267 -0.23 12.12 22.83
C ASN A 267 -0.82 11.24 21.71
N GLY A 268 -1.96 11.63 21.16
CA GLY A 268 -2.64 10.84 20.14
C GLY A 268 -3.61 9.81 20.69
N GLN A 269 -4.44 9.28 19.80
CA GLN A 269 -5.53 8.34 20.14
C GLN A 269 -5.07 6.88 20.29
N GLY A 270 -3.85 6.61 20.64
CA GLY A 270 -3.36 5.26 20.85
C GLY A 270 -3.51 4.33 19.63
N SER A 271 -4.71 3.84 19.35
CA SER A 271 -4.99 2.94 18.23
C SER A 271 -5.37 3.65 16.93
N THR A 272 -6.11 4.76 16.98
CA THR A 272 -6.64 5.42 15.77
C THR A 272 -5.61 6.31 15.07
N THR A 273 -4.71 6.94 15.81
CA THR A 273 -3.64 7.77 15.23
C THR A 273 -2.37 6.99 14.91
N ARG A 274 -2.34 5.70 15.25
CA ARG A 274 -1.27 4.81 14.79
C ARG A 274 -1.54 4.35 13.37
N GLU A 275 -0.48 4.26 12.60
CA GLU A 275 -0.52 3.83 11.22
C GLU A 275 -1.26 2.50 11.08
N PHE A 276 -2.38 2.52 10.37
CA PHE A 276 -3.32 1.39 10.20
C PHE A 276 -3.82 0.76 11.51
N GLY A 277 -3.80 1.47 12.63
CA GLY A 277 -4.19 0.93 13.93
C GLY A 277 -3.24 -0.14 14.51
N SER A 278 -2.08 -0.33 13.90
CA SER A 278 -1.09 -1.32 14.35
C SER A 278 -0.41 -0.88 15.65
N PRO A 279 -0.33 -1.70 16.71
CA PRO A 279 0.37 -1.34 17.94
C PRO A 279 1.84 -0.93 17.74
N ALA A 280 2.51 -1.51 16.73
CA ALA A 280 3.87 -1.17 16.34
C ALA A 280 3.94 -0.07 15.26
N GLY A 281 2.79 0.45 14.80
CA GLY A 281 2.72 1.47 13.76
C GLY A 281 3.23 2.83 14.25
N THR A 282 3.72 3.65 13.33
CA THR A 282 4.11 5.03 13.60
C THR A 282 2.92 5.80 14.18
N LEU A 283 3.18 6.59 15.21
CA LEU A 283 2.19 7.48 15.82
C LEU A 283 2.18 8.82 15.07
N TYR A 284 0.99 9.27 14.71
CA TYR A 284 0.74 10.54 14.04
C TYR A 284 -0.13 11.45 14.91
N SER A 285 -0.26 12.70 14.50
CA SER A 285 -1.29 13.64 15.01
C SER A 285 -1.19 13.95 16.50
N SER A 286 0.00 14.10 17.06
CA SER A 286 0.13 14.65 18.41
C SER A 286 -0.39 16.08 18.47
N GLY A 287 -1.02 16.48 19.57
CA GLY A 287 -1.38 17.87 19.85
C GLY A 287 -0.16 18.73 20.14
N GLY A 288 -0.20 20.02 19.77
CA GLY A 288 0.81 20.99 20.17
C GLY A 288 0.72 21.33 21.66
N GLY A 289 1.84 21.63 22.30
CA GLY A 289 1.87 22.12 23.68
C GLY A 289 1.28 23.50 23.82
N GLY A 290 0.75 23.85 24.99
CA GLY A 290 0.46 25.23 25.40
C GLY A 290 1.72 26.08 25.40
N MET A 291 1.58 27.40 25.65
CA MET A 291 2.68 28.39 25.56
C MET A 291 4.00 27.90 26.24
N ASP A 292 5.03 27.70 25.43
CA ASP A 292 6.36 27.26 25.87
C ASP A 292 7.46 28.01 25.11
N GLU A 293 8.35 28.69 25.80
CA GLU A 293 9.51 29.39 25.21
C GLU A 293 10.60 28.44 24.66
N LYS A 294 10.56 27.16 25.05
CA LYS A 294 11.56 26.17 24.65
C LYS A 294 11.32 25.57 23.27
N HIS A 295 10.07 25.58 22.78
CA HIS A 295 9.71 25.00 21.48
C HIS A 295 9.73 26.11 20.41
N THR A 296 10.87 26.27 19.76
CA THR A 296 11.15 27.35 18.80
C THR A 296 11.01 26.96 17.33
N TYR A 297 10.55 25.75 17.03
CA TYR A 297 10.47 25.22 15.67
C TYR A 297 9.02 24.82 15.30
N ASP A 298 8.71 24.90 14.02
CA ASP A 298 7.46 24.37 13.45
C ASP A 298 7.47 22.83 13.51
N GLN A 299 6.28 22.23 13.49
CA GLN A 299 6.17 20.78 13.48
C GLN A 299 6.65 20.19 12.16
N GLN A 300 7.18 18.99 12.23
CA GLN A 300 7.68 18.28 11.07
C GLN A 300 6.57 18.01 10.07
N ALA A 301 6.89 18.12 8.78
CA ALA A 301 6.00 17.72 7.69
C ALA A 301 5.65 16.22 7.76
N ASN A 302 4.51 15.86 7.22
CA ASN A 302 4.01 14.48 7.13
C ASN A 302 3.78 13.79 8.49
N THR A 303 3.51 14.56 9.52
CA THR A 303 3.18 14.08 10.87
C THR A 303 1.75 14.36 11.29
N GLY A 304 1.13 15.41 10.74
CA GLY A 304 -0.16 15.92 11.17
C GLY A 304 -0.14 16.51 12.59
N ASN A 305 1.03 16.76 13.17
CA ASN A 305 1.14 17.27 14.54
C ASN A 305 0.65 18.72 14.65
N GLY A 306 -0.05 19.05 15.74
CA GLY A 306 -0.46 20.42 16.07
C GLY A 306 0.74 21.29 16.45
N GLY A 307 0.73 22.57 16.02
CA GLY A 307 1.76 23.54 16.36
C GLY A 307 1.73 23.96 17.82
N ASN A 308 2.90 24.22 18.40
CA ASN A 308 3.03 24.70 19.76
C ASN A 308 2.66 26.21 19.86
N ALA A 309 2.06 26.62 20.96
CA ALA A 309 1.93 28.03 21.27
C ALA A 309 3.29 28.62 21.71
N HIS A 310 3.51 29.90 21.44
CA HIS A 310 4.72 30.62 21.83
C HIS A 310 4.38 32.05 22.22
N PRO A 311 5.13 32.69 23.15
CA PRO A 311 4.82 34.05 23.63
C PRO A 311 4.83 35.16 22.58
N TYR A 312 5.50 34.97 21.48
CA TYR A 312 5.67 36.01 20.45
C TYR A 312 5.24 35.56 19.04
N ASN A 313 5.35 34.26 18.76
CA ASN A 313 4.97 33.67 17.49
C ASN A 313 4.60 32.21 17.74
N GLY A 314 3.35 31.84 17.61
CA GLY A 314 2.91 30.46 17.59
C GLY A 314 3.73 29.67 16.57
N LYS A 315 3.68 28.34 16.61
CA LYS A 315 4.36 27.45 15.66
C LYS A 315 3.36 26.80 14.71
N GLY A 316 3.78 26.63 13.47
CA GLY A 316 2.97 25.95 12.47
C GLY A 316 2.75 24.48 12.81
N GLY A 317 1.60 23.95 12.45
CA GLY A 317 1.31 22.53 12.48
C GLY A 317 2.05 21.77 11.37
N GLY A 318 2.27 20.48 11.53
CA GLY A 318 2.84 19.61 10.51
C GLY A 318 1.82 19.28 9.42
N SER A 319 2.25 19.17 8.16
CA SER A 319 1.40 18.64 7.11
C SER A 319 0.99 17.19 7.40
N GLY A 320 -0.12 16.75 6.82
CA GLY A 320 -0.58 15.38 6.85
C GLY A 320 0.25 14.45 5.97
N ILE A 321 -0.25 13.23 5.80
CA ILE A 321 0.31 12.20 4.93
C ILE A 321 -0.80 11.29 4.43
N VAL A 322 -0.61 10.67 3.27
CA VAL A 322 -1.42 9.55 2.80
C VAL A 322 -0.52 8.35 2.61
N ILE A 323 -0.90 7.21 3.17
CA ILE A 323 -0.14 5.96 3.08
C ILE A 323 -1.06 4.89 2.49
N LEU A 324 -0.62 4.25 1.41
CA LEU A 324 -1.27 3.12 0.78
C LEU A 324 -0.43 1.86 1.02
N ARG A 325 -1.06 0.74 1.34
CA ARG A 325 -0.40 -0.56 1.47
C ARG A 325 -1.26 -1.69 0.91
N THR A 326 -0.65 -2.85 0.65
CA THR A 326 -1.40 -4.10 0.46
C THR A 326 -2.26 -4.41 1.68
N ALA A 327 -3.47 -4.92 1.47
CA ALA A 327 -4.31 -5.41 2.57
C ALA A 327 -3.66 -6.63 3.25
N ARG A 328 -3.83 -6.74 4.56
CA ARG A 328 -3.29 -7.83 5.39
C ARG A 328 -4.43 -8.50 6.12
#